data_53787c9cea41b5d43e043ccd9437b69f
#
_entry.id   53787c9cea41b5d43e043ccd9437b69f
#
_cell.length_a   1.000
_cell.length_b   1.000
_cell.length_c   1.000
_cell.angle_alpha   90.00
_cell.angle_beta   90.00
_cell.angle_gamma   90.00
#
_symmetry.space_group_name_H-M   'P 1'
#
loop_
_entity.id
_entity.type
_entity.pdbx_description
1 polymer ?
#
loop_
_entity_poly.entity_id
_entity_poly.type
_entity_poly.pdbx_seq_one_letter_code
_entity_poly.pdbx_strand_id
1 'polypeptide(L)'
;MHIVSKSPCRVDLAGGTLDIWPLFLFHSNAVTVNFAVDRYTHCDLKTRDDSRIVLRSRDLAKEETFESLADLQTAKRYRLALLALLVKFFAP
;
A
#
# COMPACT_ATOMS: atom_id res chain seq x y z
N MET A 1 -10.87 11.25 13.83
CA MET A 1 -10.54 11.60 12.43
C MET A 1 -10.73 10.38 11.54
N HIS A 2 -11.29 10.58 10.38
CA HIS A 2 -11.48 9.51 9.39
C HIS A 2 -11.04 10.04 8.03
N ILE A 3 -10.06 9.38 7.43
CA ILE A 3 -9.53 9.73 6.12
C ILE A 3 -9.84 8.58 5.15
N VAL A 4 -10.45 8.91 4.03
CA VAL A 4 -10.70 7.96 2.94
C VAL A 4 -9.86 8.37 1.74
N SER A 5 -9.06 7.47 1.23
CA SER A 5 -8.27 7.67 0.02
C SER A 5 -8.75 6.74 -1.07
N LYS A 6 -8.85 7.26 -2.28
CA LYS A 6 -9.27 6.52 -3.47
C LYS A 6 -8.29 6.83 -4.59
N SER A 7 -7.72 5.79 -5.20
CA SER A 7 -6.72 5.94 -6.25
C SER A 7 -7.09 5.08 -7.46
N PRO A 8 -7.09 5.67 -8.68
CA PRO A 8 -7.41 4.91 -9.89
C PRO A 8 -6.29 3.92 -10.23
N CYS A 9 -6.68 2.84 -10.92
CA CYS A 9 -5.76 1.84 -11.45
C CYS A 9 -5.51 2.10 -12.93
N ARG A 10 -4.36 1.60 -13.41
CA ARG A 10 -4.02 1.61 -14.84
C ARG A 10 -3.60 0.21 -15.28
N VAL A 11 -3.72 -0.04 -16.57
CA VAL A 11 -3.22 -1.26 -17.20
C VAL A 11 -2.06 -0.88 -18.12
N ASP A 12 -0.90 -1.46 -17.89
CA ASP A 12 0.27 -1.29 -18.75
C ASP A 12 0.25 -2.37 -19.83
N LEU A 13 0.19 -1.95 -21.10
CA LEU A 13 0.20 -2.85 -22.26
C LEU A 13 1.62 -3.21 -22.65
N ALA A 14 2.54 -2.28 -22.52
CA ALA A 14 3.95 -2.46 -22.87
C ALA A 14 4.82 -1.44 -22.15
N GLY A 15 6.06 -1.81 -21.86
CA GLY A 15 7.08 -0.91 -21.34
C GLY A 15 6.98 -0.58 -19.86
N GLY A 16 6.12 -1.25 -19.09
CA GLY A 16 5.93 -0.97 -17.68
C GLY A 16 7.19 -1.13 -16.83
N THR A 17 8.06 -2.06 -17.19
CA THR A 17 9.34 -2.25 -16.48
C THR A 17 10.32 -1.11 -16.76
N LEU A 18 10.29 -0.51 -17.95
CA LEU A 18 11.15 0.61 -18.30
C LEU A 18 10.77 1.91 -17.61
N ASP A 19 9.61 1.97 -17.01
CA ASP A 19 9.10 3.10 -16.24
C ASP A 19 9.77 3.23 -14.86
N ILE A 20 10.56 2.25 -14.47
CA ILE A 20 11.24 2.22 -13.17
C ILE A 20 12.58 2.94 -13.27
N TRP A 21 12.82 3.90 -12.37
CA TRP A 21 14.11 4.54 -12.24
C TRP A 21 15.15 3.53 -11.68
N PRO A 22 16.37 3.47 -12.19
CA PRO A 22 16.96 4.25 -13.28
C PRO A 22 16.90 3.56 -14.66
N LEU A 23 16.09 2.53 -14.86
CA LEU A 23 16.08 1.70 -16.07
C LEU A 23 15.87 2.52 -17.35
N PHE A 24 14.98 3.50 -17.31
CA PHE A 24 14.72 4.36 -18.47
C PHE A 24 15.95 5.21 -18.88
N LEU A 25 16.90 5.44 -17.98
CA LEU A 25 18.13 6.19 -18.28
C LEU A 25 19.10 5.40 -19.17
N PHE A 26 19.01 4.07 -19.14
CA PHE A 26 19.89 3.19 -19.90
C PHE A 26 19.31 2.80 -21.27
N HIS A 27 18.07 3.18 -21.53
CA HIS A 27 17.36 2.84 -22.77
C HIS A 27 16.85 4.11 -23.43
N SER A 28 17.50 4.53 -24.56
CA SER A 28 16.99 5.62 -25.37
C SER A 28 15.63 5.24 -25.96
N ASN A 29 14.72 6.21 -26.01
CA ASN A 29 13.35 6.01 -26.50
C ASN A 29 12.53 5.00 -25.67
N ALA A 30 12.78 4.91 -24.35
CA ALA A 30 11.92 4.15 -23.46
C ALA A 30 10.50 4.71 -23.49
N VAL A 31 9.53 3.86 -23.83
CA VAL A 31 8.11 4.24 -23.96
C VAL A 31 7.26 3.25 -23.18
N THR A 32 6.34 3.78 -22.39
CA THR A 32 5.30 3.00 -21.71
C THR A 32 3.95 3.28 -22.36
N VAL A 33 3.23 2.23 -22.71
CA VAL A 33 1.88 2.33 -23.24
C VAL A 33 0.90 1.79 -22.19
N ASN A 34 0.02 2.66 -21.68
CA ASN A 34 -0.95 2.28 -20.69
C ASN A 34 -2.28 3.00 -20.90
N PHE A 35 -3.30 2.56 -20.18
CA PHE A 35 -4.60 3.23 -20.11
C PHE A 35 -5.16 3.14 -18.69
N ALA A 36 -5.94 4.16 -18.33
CA ALA A 36 -6.65 4.16 -17.06
C ALA A 36 -7.90 3.28 -17.16
N VAL A 37 -8.23 2.59 -16.08
CA VAL A 37 -9.43 1.78 -15.97
C VAL A 37 -10.33 2.32 -14.86
N ASP A 38 -11.62 2.08 -14.98
CA ASP A 38 -12.61 2.47 -13.97
C ASP A 38 -12.61 1.45 -12.81
N ARG A 39 -11.45 1.29 -12.22
CA ARG A 39 -11.22 0.50 -11.01
C ARG A 39 -10.34 1.31 -10.08
N TYR A 40 -10.61 1.18 -8.78
CA TYR A 40 -9.97 2.01 -7.77
C TYR A 40 -9.48 1.16 -6.61
N THR A 41 -8.34 1.56 -6.06
CA THR A 41 -7.93 1.11 -4.73
C THR A 41 -8.51 2.05 -3.70
N HIS A 42 -8.89 1.52 -2.55
CA HIS A 42 -9.45 2.27 -1.45
C HIS A 42 -8.64 2.03 -0.19
N CYS A 43 -8.45 3.09 0.59
CA CYS A 43 -7.83 3.01 1.90
C CYS A 43 -8.62 3.87 2.88
N ASP A 44 -9.04 3.28 3.97
CA ASP A 44 -9.70 3.97 5.08
C ASP A 44 -8.76 4.00 6.28
N LEU A 45 -8.53 5.19 6.81
CA LEU A 45 -7.75 5.39 8.02
C LEU A 45 -8.62 6.07 9.07
N LYS A 46 -8.80 5.42 10.21
CA LYS A 46 -9.59 5.94 11.33
C LYS A 46 -8.76 6.00 12.60
N THR A 47 -8.84 7.13 13.29
CA THR A 47 -8.29 7.22 14.65
C THR A 47 -9.13 6.41 15.62
N ARG A 48 -8.48 5.90 16.65
CA ARG A 48 -9.09 5.12 17.73
C ARG A 48 -8.82 5.81 19.07
N ASP A 49 -9.67 5.56 20.04
CA ASP A 49 -9.52 6.08 21.39
C ASP A 49 -8.64 5.19 22.28
N ASP A 50 -8.30 3.99 21.79
CA ASP A 50 -7.41 3.05 22.45
C ASP A 50 -6.02 3.03 21.78
N SER A 51 -5.08 2.28 22.37
CA SER A 51 -3.72 2.13 21.84
C SER A 51 -3.59 1.08 20.74
N ARG A 52 -4.67 0.37 20.42
CA ARG A 52 -4.64 -0.75 19.48
C ARG A 52 -4.49 -0.28 18.03
N ILE A 53 -3.83 -1.11 17.26
CA ILE A 53 -3.73 -0.94 15.81
C ILE A 53 -4.43 -2.12 15.15
N VAL A 54 -5.45 -1.82 14.35
CA VAL A 54 -6.22 -2.82 13.61
C VAL A 54 -5.96 -2.63 12.12
N LEU A 55 -5.41 -3.66 11.51
CA LEU A 55 -5.17 -3.72 10.07
C LEU A 55 -6.21 -4.63 9.44
N ARG A 56 -6.86 -4.18 8.39
CA ARG A 56 -7.90 -4.95 7.70
C ARG A 56 -7.71 -4.88 6.20
N SER A 57 -7.68 -6.04 5.54
CA SER A 57 -7.72 -6.16 4.10
C SER A 57 -9.04 -6.79 3.67
N ARG A 58 -9.84 -6.06 2.90
CA ARG A 58 -11.10 -6.58 2.36
C ARG A 58 -10.85 -7.63 1.29
N ASP A 59 -9.86 -7.42 0.43
CA ASP A 59 -9.53 -8.32 -0.67
C ASP A 59 -9.09 -9.70 -0.17
N LEU A 60 -8.31 -9.72 0.90
CA LEU A 60 -7.83 -10.96 1.50
C LEU A 60 -8.78 -11.52 2.56
N ALA A 61 -9.82 -10.75 2.92
CA ALA A 61 -10.73 -11.08 4.03
C ALA A 61 -9.97 -11.40 5.33
N LYS A 62 -8.92 -10.64 5.61
CA LYS A 62 -8.04 -10.83 6.77
C LYS A 62 -8.00 -9.59 7.63
N GLU A 63 -7.84 -9.82 8.93
CA GLU A 63 -7.67 -8.78 9.94
C GLU A 63 -6.55 -9.17 10.89
N GLU A 64 -5.77 -8.19 11.30
CA GLU A 64 -4.69 -8.36 12.27
C GLU A 64 -4.74 -7.20 13.26
N THR A 65 -4.63 -7.51 14.55
CA THR A 65 -4.70 -6.54 15.63
C THR A 65 -3.43 -6.60 16.46
N PHE A 66 -2.87 -5.43 16.75
CA PHE A 66 -1.76 -5.25 17.68
C PHE A 66 -2.22 -4.40 18.86
N GLU A 67 -1.80 -4.76 20.07
CA GLU A 67 -2.19 -4.03 21.28
C GLU A 67 -1.56 -2.63 21.35
N SER A 68 -0.41 -2.44 20.69
CA SER A 68 0.28 -1.15 20.64
C SER A 68 1.13 -1.02 19.38
N LEU A 69 1.60 0.20 19.11
CA LEU A 69 2.56 0.44 18.03
C LEU A 69 3.88 -0.30 18.28
N ALA A 70 4.32 -0.38 19.53
CA ALA A 70 5.53 -1.12 19.89
C ALA A 70 5.42 -2.60 19.54
N ASP A 71 4.27 -3.21 19.79
CA ASP A 71 4.01 -4.61 19.45
C ASP A 71 4.04 -4.83 17.94
N LEU A 72 3.48 -3.91 17.17
CA LEU A 72 3.56 -3.95 15.70
C LEU A 72 5.01 -3.84 15.23
N GLN A 73 5.79 -2.91 15.78
CA GLN A 73 7.16 -2.67 15.35
C GLN A 73 8.11 -3.83 15.68
N THR A 74 7.85 -4.55 16.75
CA THR A 74 8.70 -5.65 17.23
C THR A 74 8.26 -7.04 16.79
N ALA A 75 7.08 -7.16 16.18
CA ALA A 75 6.57 -8.44 15.69
C ALA A 75 7.49 -9.03 14.62
N LYS A 76 7.69 -10.35 14.69
CA LYS A 76 8.56 -11.07 13.75
C LYS A 76 7.84 -11.51 12.48
N ARG A 77 6.53 -11.63 12.54
CA ARG A 77 5.68 -12.06 11.42
C ARG A 77 4.41 -11.23 11.37
N TYR A 78 3.94 -10.97 10.17
CA TYR A 78 2.72 -10.23 9.91
C TYR A 78 1.79 -11.04 9.00
N ARG A 79 0.51 -11.10 9.34
CA ARG A 79 -0.52 -11.65 8.44
C ARG A 79 -0.78 -10.72 7.27
N LEU A 80 -0.79 -9.42 7.52
CA LEU A 80 -0.96 -8.34 6.55
C LEU A 80 0.36 -7.55 6.44
N ALA A 81 1.38 -8.22 5.89
CA ALA A 81 2.75 -7.70 5.88
C ALA A 81 2.87 -6.32 5.23
N LEU A 82 2.22 -6.10 4.09
CA LEU A 82 2.29 -4.81 3.40
C LEU A 82 1.74 -3.68 4.26
N LEU A 83 0.55 -3.87 4.85
CA LEU A 83 -0.06 -2.85 5.70
C LEU A 83 0.77 -2.60 6.95
N ALA A 84 1.28 -3.66 7.58
CA ALA A 84 2.12 -3.54 8.77
C ALA A 84 3.42 -2.79 8.47
N LEU A 85 4.07 -3.07 7.34
CA LEU A 85 5.30 -2.38 6.93
C LEU A 85 5.04 -0.91 6.60
N LEU A 86 3.92 -0.57 5.99
CA LEU A 86 3.54 0.83 5.75
C LEU A 86 3.34 1.58 7.06
N VAL A 87 2.61 1.02 8.02
CA VAL A 87 2.45 1.63 9.34
C VAL A 87 3.81 1.81 10.03
N LYS A 88 4.65 0.79 9.98
CA LYS A 88 6.00 0.84 10.57
C LYS A 88 6.87 1.92 9.92
N PHE A 89 6.76 2.10 8.61
CA PHE A 89 7.55 3.09 7.87
C PHE A 89 7.12 4.54 8.19
N PHE A 90 5.81 4.79 8.28
CA PHE A 90 5.30 6.14 8.49
C PHE A 90 5.09 6.50 9.96
N ALA A 91 5.05 5.55 10.86
CA ALA A 91 4.91 5.82 12.28
C ALA A 91 6.18 6.45 12.85
N PRO A 92 6.03 7.45 13.72
CA PRO A 92 7.17 8.11 14.35
C PRO A 92 7.94 7.19 15.31
#